data_31796cc486d934593059889eab0212cc
#
_entry.id   31796cc486d934593059889eab0212cc
#
_cell.length_a   1.000
_cell.length_b   1.000
_cell.length_c   1.000
_cell.angle_alpha   90.00
_cell.angle_beta   90.00
_cell.angle_gamma   90.00
#
_symmetry.space_group_name_H-M   'P 1'
#
loop_
_entity.id
_entity.type
_entity.pdbx_description
1 polymer ?
#
loop_
_entity_poly.entity_id
_entity_poly.type
_entity_poly.pdbx_seq_one_letter_code
_entity_poly.pdbx_strand_id
1 'polypeptide(L)'
;MKKIVLILFLCLDIYAGSWMCDSGKVIRLLSDDNEGSRHQRFIIKLSTGKTLLVAHNIDIAPKIYSLQKGGLVKFCGEYEYNTKGGVIHWTHHDPQGRHKGGWLEYEGRKYQ
;
A
#
# COMPACT_ATOMS: atom_id res chain seq x y z
N MET A 1 -34.82 -6.95 -16.08
CA MET A 1 -33.69 -7.71 -16.60
C MET A 1 -32.47 -6.83 -16.85
N LYS A 2 -32.60 -5.71 -17.53
CA LYS A 2 -31.47 -4.79 -17.77
C LYS A 2 -30.86 -4.21 -16.48
N LYS A 3 -31.67 -4.01 -15.46
CA LYS A 3 -31.21 -3.47 -14.16
C LYS A 3 -30.27 -4.41 -13.42
N ILE A 4 -30.42 -5.73 -13.59
CA ILE A 4 -29.59 -6.74 -12.95
C ILE A 4 -28.16 -6.70 -13.50
N VAL A 5 -28.03 -6.48 -14.80
CA VAL A 5 -26.73 -6.38 -15.47
C VAL A 5 -25.94 -5.16 -14.97
N LEU A 6 -26.63 -4.04 -14.78
CA LEU A 6 -26.01 -2.83 -14.24
C LEU A 6 -25.49 -3.01 -12.80
N ILE A 7 -26.25 -3.71 -11.97
CA ILE A 7 -25.83 -4.00 -10.57
C ILE A 7 -24.59 -4.87 -10.56
N LEU A 8 -24.49 -5.87 -11.41
CA LEU A 8 -23.30 -6.73 -11.53
C LEU A 8 -22.08 -5.92 -11.94
N PHE A 9 -22.26 -4.98 -12.86
CA PHE A 9 -21.17 -4.12 -13.32
C PHE A 9 -20.63 -3.26 -12.18
N LEU A 10 -21.49 -2.67 -11.37
CA LEU A 10 -21.11 -1.86 -10.22
C LEU A 10 -20.39 -2.71 -9.15
N CYS A 11 -20.80 -3.95 -8.95
CA CYS A 11 -20.14 -4.85 -8.00
C CYS A 11 -18.70 -5.17 -8.42
N LEU A 12 -18.44 -5.31 -9.71
CA LEU A 12 -17.08 -5.53 -10.21
C LEU A 12 -16.18 -4.32 -9.97
N ASP A 13 -16.71 -3.11 -10.13
CA ASP A 13 -15.95 -1.88 -9.87
C ASP A 13 -15.57 -1.71 -8.40
N ILE A 14 -16.40 -2.20 -7.47
CA ILE A 14 -16.13 -2.11 -6.04
C ILE A 14 -14.89 -2.93 -5.63
N TYR A 15 -14.58 -4.01 -6.35
CA TYR A 15 -13.45 -4.88 -6.04
C TYR A 15 -12.15 -4.43 -6.72
N ALA A 16 -12.21 -3.47 -7.63
CA ALA A 16 -11.01 -2.90 -8.22
C ALA A 16 -10.27 -2.09 -7.18
N GLY A 17 -8.96 -2.34 -7.02
CA GLY A 17 -8.11 -1.52 -6.20
C GLY A 17 -8.05 -0.09 -6.73
N SER A 18 -7.71 0.85 -5.89
CA SER A 18 -7.58 2.25 -6.29
C SER A 18 -6.18 2.77 -6.00
N TRP A 19 -5.66 3.61 -6.90
CA TRP A 19 -4.37 4.25 -6.71
C TRP A 19 -4.48 5.33 -5.65
N MET A 20 -3.52 5.34 -4.71
CA MET A 20 -3.55 6.29 -3.60
C MET A 20 -2.15 6.82 -3.33
N CYS A 21 -2.03 8.13 -3.18
CA CYS A 21 -0.82 8.78 -2.70
C CYS A 21 -1.17 9.59 -1.46
N ASP A 22 -0.41 9.42 -0.40
CA ASP A 22 -0.61 10.15 0.86
C ASP A 22 0.64 10.02 1.73
N SER A 23 0.54 10.45 2.96
CA SER A 23 1.57 10.28 3.96
C SER A 23 0.96 9.92 5.30
N GLY A 24 1.75 9.23 6.12
CA GLY A 24 1.29 8.84 7.45
C GLY A 24 2.45 8.62 8.39
N LYS A 25 2.11 8.69 9.68
CA LYS A 25 3.07 8.45 10.75
C LYS A 25 3.11 6.96 11.07
N VAL A 26 4.30 6.39 11.13
CA VAL A 26 4.48 4.99 11.53
C VAL A 26 4.07 4.84 12.98
N ILE A 27 3.05 4.03 13.25
CA ILE A 27 2.56 3.76 14.60
C ILE A 27 2.90 2.36 15.09
N ARG A 28 3.24 1.45 14.18
CA ARG A 28 3.60 0.08 14.55
C ARG A 28 4.46 -0.57 13.48
N LEU A 29 5.53 -1.23 13.90
CA LEU A 29 6.35 -2.07 13.03
C LEU A 29 5.90 -3.52 13.23
N LEU A 30 5.74 -4.25 12.14
CA LEU A 30 5.40 -5.66 12.14
C LEU A 30 6.58 -6.46 11.59
N SER A 31 6.59 -7.77 11.84
CA SER A 31 7.58 -8.65 11.23
C SER A 31 7.33 -8.76 9.72
N ASP A 32 8.40 -8.98 8.96
CA ASP A 32 8.29 -9.21 7.53
C ASP A 32 7.44 -10.46 7.27
N ASP A 33 6.63 -10.40 6.22
CA ASP A 33 5.93 -11.56 5.70
C ASP A 33 6.83 -12.24 4.67
N ASN A 34 7.23 -13.46 4.97
CA ASN A 34 8.15 -14.22 4.13
C ASN A 34 7.46 -15.34 3.34
N GLU A 35 6.13 -15.39 3.36
CA GLU A 35 5.37 -16.33 2.56
C GLU A 35 5.21 -15.80 1.13
N GLY A 36 5.65 -16.57 0.14
CA GLY A 36 5.68 -16.11 -1.25
C GLY A 36 6.65 -14.96 -1.42
N SER A 37 6.24 -13.89 -2.08
CA SER A 37 7.02 -12.66 -2.16
C SER A 37 7.16 -12.05 -0.77
N ARG A 38 8.37 -11.62 -0.43
CA ARG A 38 8.63 -11.04 0.88
C ARG A 38 8.12 -9.60 0.94
N HIS A 39 7.49 -9.25 2.05
CA HIS A 39 6.97 -7.90 2.28
C HIS A 39 7.41 -7.36 3.62
N GLN A 40 7.96 -6.16 3.63
CA GLN A 40 8.10 -5.37 4.84
C GLN A 40 6.74 -4.82 5.21
N ARG A 41 6.33 -4.94 6.47
CA ARG A 41 4.99 -4.54 6.91
C ARG A 41 5.06 -3.57 8.08
N PHE A 42 4.25 -2.56 8.02
CA PHE A 42 4.10 -1.60 9.12
C PHE A 42 2.75 -0.88 8.99
N ILE A 43 2.30 -0.30 10.09
CA ILE A 43 1.04 0.43 10.12
C ILE A 43 1.33 1.91 10.22
N ILE A 44 0.68 2.70 9.37
CA ILE A 44 0.74 4.15 9.39
C ILE A 44 -0.61 4.73 9.75
N LYS A 45 -0.59 5.93 10.34
CA LYS A 45 -1.78 6.70 10.64
C LYS A 45 -1.77 7.97 9.80
N LEU A 46 -2.80 8.14 9.00
CA LEU A 46 -2.99 9.34 8.18
C LEU A 46 -3.43 10.53 9.03
N SER A 47 -3.36 11.73 8.48
CA SER A 47 -3.82 12.95 9.16
C SER A 47 -5.30 12.91 9.54
N THR A 48 -6.10 12.14 8.80
CA THR A 48 -7.52 11.92 9.11
C THR A 48 -7.77 11.03 10.32
N GLY A 49 -6.71 10.37 10.84
CA GLY A 49 -6.84 9.37 11.89
C GLY A 49 -7.01 7.94 11.37
N LYS A 50 -7.22 7.78 10.07
CA LYS A 50 -7.33 6.46 9.44
C LYS A 50 -5.99 5.73 9.49
N THR A 51 -6.01 4.43 9.77
CA THR A 51 -4.82 3.60 9.78
C THR A 51 -4.78 2.71 8.55
N LEU A 52 -3.58 2.49 8.02
CA LEU A 52 -3.33 1.64 6.87
C LEU A 52 -2.18 0.69 7.17
N LEU A 53 -2.32 -0.55 6.72
CA LEU A 53 -1.20 -1.48 6.66
C LEU A 53 -0.43 -1.22 5.37
N VAL A 54 0.86 -0.98 5.46
CA VAL A 54 1.74 -0.93 4.30
C VAL A 54 2.38 -2.30 4.12
N ALA A 55 2.23 -2.87 2.94
CA ALA A 55 2.87 -4.13 2.54
C ALA A 55 3.81 -3.83 1.38
N HIS A 56 5.09 -3.65 1.68
CA HIS A 56 6.12 -3.24 0.74
C HIS A 56 6.91 -4.45 0.25
N ASN A 57 6.79 -4.77 -1.04
CA ASN A 57 7.46 -5.92 -1.63
C ASN A 57 8.96 -5.70 -1.70
N ILE A 58 9.71 -6.39 -0.84
CA ILE A 58 11.17 -6.24 -0.74
C ILE A 58 11.94 -7.23 -1.62
N ASP A 59 11.24 -8.02 -2.41
CA ASP A 59 11.86 -8.78 -3.49
C ASP A 59 12.04 -7.91 -4.74
N ILE A 60 11.27 -6.82 -4.85
CA ILE A 60 11.33 -5.89 -6.00
C ILE A 60 12.02 -4.58 -5.63
N ALA A 61 11.69 -4.02 -4.46
CA ALA A 61 12.22 -2.73 -4.02
C ALA A 61 13.04 -2.88 -2.74
N PRO A 62 13.96 -1.95 -2.45
CA PRO A 62 14.75 -2.01 -1.22
C PRO A 62 13.87 -1.92 0.03
N LYS A 63 14.25 -2.67 1.04
CA LYS A 63 13.65 -2.57 2.38
C LYS A 63 14.12 -1.29 3.08
N ILE A 64 13.26 -0.68 3.87
CA ILE A 64 13.61 0.45 4.73
C ILE A 64 14.15 -0.10 6.05
N TYR A 65 15.46 -0.29 6.15
CA TYR A 65 16.05 -0.84 7.36
C TYR A 65 16.02 0.12 8.54
N SER A 66 16.06 1.42 8.27
CA SER A 66 16.08 2.46 9.29
C SER A 66 14.68 2.89 9.76
N LEU A 67 13.62 2.23 9.29
CA LEU A 67 12.26 2.61 9.63
C LEU A 67 12.02 2.54 11.13
N GLN A 68 11.46 3.61 11.70
CA GLN A 68 11.17 3.70 13.12
C GLN A 68 9.75 4.16 13.38
N LYS A 69 9.17 3.66 14.46
CA LYS A 69 7.90 4.18 14.99
C LYS A 69 8.02 5.69 15.22
N GLY A 70 7.03 6.43 14.79
CA GLY A 70 7.01 7.89 14.88
C GLY A 70 7.50 8.59 13.62
N GLY A 71 8.17 7.87 12.71
CA GLY A 71 8.63 8.45 11.46
C GLY A 71 7.50 8.71 10.47
N LEU A 72 7.72 9.65 9.56
CA LEU A 72 6.77 9.99 8.50
C LEU A 72 7.13 9.23 7.23
N VAL A 73 6.17 8.51 6.67
CA VAL A 73 6.33 7.83 5.38
C VAL A 73 5.37 8.45 4.38
N LYS A 74 5.89 8.86 3.23
CA LYS A 74 5.10 9.23 2.07
C LYS A 74 5.01 8.03 1.15
N PHE A 75 3.91 7.88 0.45
CA PHE A 75 3.71 6.72 -0.42
C PHE A 75 2.84 7.02 -1.62
N CYS A 76 3.03 6.25 -2.66
CA CYS A 76 2.05 6.01 -3.73
C CYS A 76 1.96 4.50 -3.93
N GLY A 77 0.76 3.99 -4.03
CA GLY A 77 0.54 2.57 -4.23
C GLY A 77 -0.92 2.24 -4.49
N GLU A 78 -1.19 0.96 -4.51
CA GLU A 78 -2.54 0.42 -4.69
C GLU A 78 -3.20 0.28 -3.33
N TYR A 79 -4.38 0.88 -3.17
CA TYR A 79 -5.16 0.76 -1.94
C TYR A 79 -6.21 -0.34 -2.10
N GLU A 80 -6.30 -1.23 -1.11
CA GLU A 80 -7.36 -2.21 -0.99
C GLU A 80 -8.03 -2.08 0.36
N TYR A 81 -9.36 -1.95 0.33
CA TYR A 81 -10.16 -1.83 1.55
C TYR A 81 -10.20 -3.17 2.31
N ASN A 82 -10.14 -3.07 3.64
CA ASN A 82 -10.57 -4.14 4.54
C ASN A 82 -11.18 -3.51 5.80
N THR A 83 -11.76 -4.35 6.68
CA THR A 83 -12.45 -3.86 7.88
C THR A 83 -11.51 -3.26 8.93
N LYS A 84 -10.20 -3.41 8.77
CA LYS A 84 -9.19 -2.85 9.70
C LYS A 84 -8.61 -1.54 9.23
N GLY A 85 -9.11 -0.97 8.13
CA GLY A 85 -8.64 0.31 7.59
C GLY A 85 -8.07 0.22 6.19
N GLY A 86 -7.61 -0.95 5.76
CA GLY A 86 -7.11 -1.18 4.42
C GLY A 86 -5.62 -1.41 4.34
N VAL A 87 -5.18 -1.76 3.15
CA VAL A 87 -3.79 -2.09 2.83
C VAL A 87 -3.32 -1.23 1.68
N ILE A 88 -2.11 -0.71 1.79
CA ILE A 88 -1.36 -0.12 0.68
C ILE A 88 -0.30 -1.13 0.25
N HIS A 89 -0.34 -1.53 -1.01
CA HIS A 89 0.67 -2.39 -1.61
C HIS A 89 1.06 -1.85 -2.99
N TRP A 90 1.87 -2.57 -3.74
CA TRP A 90 2.41 -2.07 -5.01
C TRP A 90 3.19 -0.76 -4.84
N THR A 91 4.00 -0.70 -3.77
CA THR A 91 4.81 0.48 -3.45
C THR A 91 6.21 0.39 -4.06
N HIS A 92 6.28 -0.02 -5.32
CA HIS A 92 7.52 -0.23 -6.07
C HIS A 92 7.27 -0.02 -7.56
N HIS A 93 8.36 0.06 -8.34
CA HIS A 93 8.24 0.08 -9.79
C HIS A 93 7.68 -1.27 -10.30
N ASP A 94 7.11 -1.25 -11.50
CA ASP A 94 6.73 -2.48 -12.18
C ASP A 94 7.92 -3.00 -12.99
N PRO A 95 8.49 -4.17 -12.63
CA PRO A 95 9.61 -4.74 -13.38
C PRO A 95 9.29 -4.98 -14.87
N GLN A 96 8.01 -5.17 -15.20
CA GLN A 96 7.56 -5.38 -16.57
C GLN A 96 7.19 -4.10 -17.31
N GLY A 97 7.17 -2.95 -16.61
CA GLY A 97 6.87 -1.66 -17.21
C GLY A 97 5.45 -1.48 -17.70
N ARG A 98 4.50 -2.28 -17.23
CA ARG A 98 3.09 -2.26 -17.67
C ARG A 98 2.16 -1.54 -16.71
N HIS A 99 2.49 -1.53 -15.43
CA HIS A 99 1.67 -0.96 -14.38
C HIS A 99 2.31 0.34 -13.90
N LYS A 100 1.48 1.24 -13.40
CA LYS A 100 1.96 2.45 -12.76
C LYS A 100 2.86 2.08 -11.59
N GLY A 101 4.03 2.70 -11.51
CA GLY A 101 4.98 2.46 -10.44
C GLY A 101 4.60 3.19 -9.16
N GLY A 102 4.67 2.48 -8.04
CA GLY A 102 4.53 3.07 -6.72
C GLY A 102 5.88 3.30 -6.06
N TRP A 103 5.86 3.80 -4.85
CA TRP A 103 7.07 4.07 -4.08
C TRP A 103 6.74 4.37 -2.62
N LEU A 104 7.75 4.23 -1.78
CA LEU A 104 7.77 4.78 -0.43
C LEU A 104 8.87 5.84 -0.35
N GLU A 105 8.66 6.87 0.46
CA GLU A 105 9.70 7.84 0.77
C GLU A 105 9.82 7.99 2.28
N TYR A 106 11.03 7.85 2.77
CA TYR A 106 11.34 7.94 4.19
C TYR A 106 12.66 8.68 4.36
N GLU A 107 12.65 9.73 5.18
CA GLU A 107 13.83 10.57 5.44
C GLU A 107 14.52 11.05 4.16
N GLY A 108 13.72 11.50 3.18
CA GLY A 108 14.19 12.06 1.93
C GLY A 108 14.65 11.05 0.89
N ARG A 109 14.58 9.77 1.18
CA ARG A 109 14.98 8.71 0.26
C ARG A 109 13.77 7.95 -0.25
N LYS A 110 13.74 7.66 -1.56
CA LYS A 110 12.73 6.82 -2.18
C LYS A 110 13.16 5.35 -2.20
N TYR A 111 12.19 4.50 -1.94
CA TYR A 111 12.33 3.06 -1.97
C TYR A 111 11.32 2.54 -3.00
N GLN A 112 11.78 2.18 -4.15
CA GLN A 112 10.97 1.79 -5.30
C GLN A 112 11.66 0.68 -6.12
#